data_c693fd55831c9b2244f558e816c283b5
#
_entry.id   c693fd55831c9b2244f558e816c283b5
#
_cell.length_a   1.000
_cell.length_b   1.000
_cell.length_c   1.000
_cell.angle_alpha   90.00
_cell.angle_beta   90.00
_cell.angle_gamma   90.00
#
_symmetry.space_group_name_H-M   'P 1'
#
loop_
_entity.id
_entity.type
_entity.pdbx_description
1 polymer ?
#
loop_
_entity_poly.entity_id
_entity_poly.type
_entity_poly.pdbx_seq_one_letter_code
_entity_poly.pdbx_strand_id
1 'polypeptide(L)'
;MATQNSSIQRAIEGLKWLALCAIVVWVVGKFPKKDWDLLVQQPKNWSLLLLALAMVLLANIISFWRWQRLLLALQVPISLFETIRLGFLGVAFNTVSAGSVGGDLFKAIAAANRSKDRKTEVITSVLVDRAIGLLGLVMVAAISTSLALDLSPQLTTIRNAAWILSLIGLVGLFGIVGFGKSMPLVLVQRIPWVGDKLHRIAKACLIFQNRPQLALAMIAQSLAVHASLTASCWLISSALYSSSSTRPTLLEHFLAIPPALLAGTLPITPGGLGLQEVWIDLLFKQIPSVSSEVSGLIVATMYRAILLLIALIGGLVYLSSRTDVQPVDEPPRGS
;
A
#
# COMPACT_ATOMS: atom_id res chain seq x y z
N MET A 1 39.35 -2.24 8.58
CA MET A 1 38.30 -1.85 7.63
C MET A 1 36.87 -2.24 8.04
N ALA A 2 36.67 -3.32 8.81
CA ALA A 2 35.31 -3.74 9.24
C ALA A 2 34.65 -2.81 10.28
N THR A 3 35.42 -2.18 11.16
CA THR A 3 34.90 -1.29 12.22
C THR A 3 34.44 0.08 11.71
N GLN A 4 35.02 0.56 10.61
CA GLN A 4 34.67 1.86 10.01
C GLN A 4 33.30 1.79 9.28
N ASN A 5 32.95 0.63 8.71
CA ASN A 5 31.65 0.41 8.08
C ASN A 5 30.49 0.37 9.10
N SER A 6 30.74 -0.11 10.31
CA SER A 6 29.71 -0.20 11.36
C SER A 6 29.35 1.16 11.96
N SER A 7 30.32 2.08 12.04
CA SER A 7 30.06 3.45 12.54
C SER A 7 29.29 4.29 11.53
N ILE A 8 29.59 4.18 10.24
CA ILE A 8 28.85 4.85 9.17
C ILE A 8 27.41 4.33 9.09
N GLN A 9 27.23 3.02 9.20
CA GLN A 9 25.86 2.44 9.22
C GLN A 9 25.05 2.91 10.41
N ARG A 10 25.63 2.97 11.61
CA ARG A 10 24.95 3.51 12.81
C ARG A 10 24.63 5.00 12.68
N ALA A 11 25.52 5.79 12.06
CA ALA A 11 25.27 7.20 11.78
C ALA A 11 24.12 7.40 10.78
N ILE A 12 24.05 6.59 9.72
CA ILE A 12 22.95 6.60 8.75
C ILE A 12 21.63 6.21 9.42
N GLU A 13 21.63 5.19 10.29
CA GLU A 13 20.45 4.79 11.06
C GLU A 13 20.01 5.90 12.02
N GLY A 14 20.94 6.50 12.74
CA GLY A 14 20.66 7.65 13.61
C GLY A 14 20.06 8.83 12.85
N LEU A 15 20.60 9.16 11.67
CA LEU A 15 20.07 10.22 10.83
C LEU A 15 18.65 9.92 10.34
N LYS A 16 18.33 8.66 10.00
CA LYS A 16 16.96 8.24 9.64
C LYS A 16 15.98 8.42 10.79
N TRP A 17 16.37 8.05 12.01
CA TRP A 17 15.53 8.25 13.21
C TRP A 17 15.34 9.71 13.53
N LEU A 18 16.38 10.53 13.41
CA LEU A 18 16.28 11.99 13.59
C LEU A 18 15.36 12.62 12.55
N ALA A 19 15.48 12.23 11.28
CA ALA A 19 14.59 12.68 10.23
C ALA A 19 13.13 12.26 10.49
N LEU A 20 12.91 11.02 10.95
CA LEU A 20 11.58 10.55 11.32
C LEU A 20 11.00 11.35 12.47
N CYS A 21 11.76 11.55 13.55
CA CYS A 21 11.35 12.39 14.68
C CYS A 21 11.04 13.83 14.24
N ALA A 22 11.89 14.42 13.38
CA ALA A 22 11.67 15.76 12.85
C ALA A 22 10.37 15.85 12.03
N ILE A 23 10.08 14.84 11.19
CA ILE A 23 8.83 14.76 10.42
C ILE A 23 7.63 14.64 11.36
N VAL A 24 7.70 13.76 12.38
CA VAL A 24 6.63 13.60 13.37
C VAL A 24 6.39 14.92 14.11
N VAL A 25 7.44 15.57 14.61
CA VAL A 25 7.35 16.86 15.31
C VAL A 25 6.77 17.93 14.38
N TRP A 26 7.19 17.95 13.11
CA TRP A 26 6.67 18.88 12.11
C TRP A 26 5.18 18.66 11.83
N VAL A 27 4.75 17.40 11.63
CA VAL A 27 3.34 17.03 11.43
C VAL A 27 2.53 17.41 12.66
N VAL A 28 2.97 17.04 13.85
CA VAL A 28 2.31 17.38 15.13
C VAL A 28 2.24 18.90 15.32
N GLY A 29 3.31 19.63 14.99
CA GLY A 29 3.35 21.10 15.09
C GLY A 29 2.44 21.82 14.07
N LYS A 30 1.98 21.13 13.02
CA LYS A 30 0.98 21.65 12.08
C LYS A 30 -0.46 21.49 12.53
N PHE A 31 -0.69 20.72 13.61
CA PHE A 31 -2.02 20.55 14.16
C PHE A 31 -2.54 21.86 14.77
N PRO A 32 -3.63 22.44 14.30
CA PRO A 32 -4.31 23.54 14.97
C PRO A 32 -4.76 23.10 16.37
N LYS A 33 -4.79 24.04 17.32
CA LYS A 33 -5.33 23.74 18.68
C LYS A 33 -6.73 23.13 18.63
N LYS A 34 -7.59 23.62 17.75
CA LYS A 34 -8.93 23.10 17.51
C LYS A 34 -8.93 21.59 17.22
N ASP A 35 -7.96 21.12 16.46
CA ASP A 35 -7.83 19.71 16.07
C ASP A 35 -7.36 18.84 17.24
N TRP A 36 -6.46 19.38 18.09
CA TRP A 36 -6.08 18.73 19.34
C TRP A 36 -7.25 18.64 20.32
N ASP A 37 -8.02 19.70 20.46
CA ASP A 37 -9.20 19.71 21.32
C ASP A 37 -10.23 18.68 20.84
N LEU A 38 -10.42 18.56 19.56
CA LEU A 38 -11.30 17.56 18.96
C LEU A 38 -10.79 16.13 19.21
N LEU A 39 -9.48 15.90 19.09
CA LEU A 39 -8.89 14.59 19.34
C LEU A 39 -8.88 14.20 20.84
N VAL A 40 -8.83 15.16 21.77
CA VAL A 40 -8.68 14.87 23.20
C VAL A 40 -10.03 14.94 23.91
N GLN A 41 -10.82 15.98 23.64
CA GLN A 41 -11.98 16.33 24.48
C GLN A 41 -13.30 15.78 23.97
N GLN A 42 -13.47 15.57 22.64
CA GLN A 42 -14.73 15.10 22.10
C GLN A 42 -14.94 13.60 22.31
N PRO A 43 -16.17 13.16 22.63
CA PRO A 43 -16.50 11.75 22.69
C PRO A 43 -16.34 11.09 21.33
N LYS A 44 -15.65 9.97 21.30
CA LYS A 44 -15.41 9.20 20.06
C LYS A 44 -16.29 7.97 20.01
N ASN A 45 -16.80 7.66 18.83
CA ASN A 45 -17.50 6.40 18.63
C ASN A 45 -16.48 5.25 18.43
N TRP A 46 -16.13 4.57 19.53
CA TRP A 46 -15.16 3.49 19.54
C TRP A 46 -15.58 2.31 18.65
N SER A 47 -16.88 2.04 18.51
CA SER A 47 -17.38 0.96 17.64
C SER A 47 -17.04 1.23 16.17
N LEU A 48 -17.16 2.48 15.72
CA LEU A 48 -16.78 2.87 14.36
C LEU A 48 -15.26 2.83 14.15
N LEU A 49 -14.47 3.19 15.17
CA LEU A 49 -13.00 3.07 15.10
C LEU A 49 -12.55 1.61 15.04
N LEU A 50 -13.19 0.71 15.79
CA LEU A 50 -12.94 -0.74 15.69
C LEU A 50 -13.33 -1.29 14.33
N LEU A 51 -14.45 -0.83 13.78
CA LEU A 51 -14.86 -1.21 12.42
C LEU A 51 -13.86 -0.68 11.37
N ALA A 52 -13.35 0.55 11.55
CA ALA A 52 -12.30 1.09 10.69
C ALA A 52 -11.02 0.24 10.73
N LEU A 53 -10.59 -0.18 11.93
CA LEU A 53 -9.47 -1.11 12.10
C LEU A 53 -9.75 -2.44 11.38
N ALA A 54 -10.96 -2.99 11.52
CA ALA A 54 -11.35 -4.23 10.84
C ALA A 54 -11.31 -4.07 9.31
N MET A 55 -11.72 -2.92 8.76
CA MET A 55 -11.62 -2.65 7.31
C MET A 55 -10.18 -2.60 6.83
N VAL A 56 -9.26 -2.00 7.59
CA VAL A 56 -7.83 -1.97 7.23
C VAL A 56 -7.22 -3.37 7.34
N LEU A 57 -7.57 -4.15 8.36
CA LEU A 57 -7.15 -5.56 8.47
C LEU A 57 -7.66 -6.39 7.29
N LEU A 58 -8.92 -6.24 6.93
CA LEU A 58 -9.52 -6.91 5.77
C LEU A 58 -8.77 -6.57 4.47
N ALA A 59 -8.47 -5.28 4.25
CA ALA A 59 -7.70 -4.84 3.10
C ALA A 59 -6.32 -5.50 3.03
N ASN A 60 -5.62 -5.59 4.17
CA ASN A 60 -4.33 -6.29 4.25
C ASN A 60 -4.45 -7.78 3.95
N ILE A 61 -5.45 -8.47 4.53
CA ILE A 61 -5.68 -9.90 4.29
C ILE A 61 -6.00 -10.16 2.81
N ILE A 62 -6.85 -9.35 2.18
CA ILE A 62 -7.16 -9.45 0.74
C ILE A 62 -5.88 -9.26 -0.08
N SER A 63 -5.03 -8.28 0.27
CA SER A 63 -3.76 -8.04 -0.40
C SER A 63 -2.79 -9.22 -0.27
N PHE A 64 -2.69 -9.83 0.93
CA PHE A 64 -1.83 -10.99 1.16
C PHE A 64 -2.35 -12.22 0.42
N TRP A 65 -3.66 -12.45 0.41
CA TRP A 65 -4.29 -13.51 -0.36
C TRP A 65 -4.08 -13.32 -1.88
N ARG A 66 -4.18 -12.09 -2.39
CA ARG A 66 -3.86 -11.77 -3.78
C ARG A 66 -2.42 -12.18 -4.13
N TRP A 67 -1.46 -11.82 -3.27
CA TRP A 67 -0.05 -12.18 -3.45
C TRP A 67 0.16 -13.70 -3.38
N GLN A 68 -0.49 -14.41 -2.47
CA GLN A 68 -0.44 -15.88 -2.41
C GLN A 68 -0.91 -16.51 -3.73
N ARG A 69 -2.04 -16.05 -4.26
CA ARG A 69 -2.57 -16.58 -5.54
C ARG A 69 -1.58 -16.41 -6.68
N LEU A 70 -0.87 -15.28 -6.70
CA LEU A 70 0.18 -15.03 -7.68
C LEU A 70 1.37 -15.97 -7.49
N LEU A 71 1.84 -16.18 -6.25
CA LEU A 71 2.92 -17.13 -5.95
C LEU A 71 2.56 -18.56 -6.36
N LEU A 72 1.36 -19.03 -6.03
CA LEU A 72 0.86 -20.35 -6.45
C LEU A 72 0.78 -20.47 -7.97
N ALA A 73 0.38 -19.41 -8.66
CA ALA A 73 0.36 -19.38 -10.11
C ALA A 73 1.78 -19.48 -10.71
N LEU A 74 2.77 -18.89 -10.07
CA LEU A 74 4.20 -19.00 -10.40
C LEU A 74 4.84 -20.30 -9.90
N GLN A 75 4.02 -21.25 -9.44
CA GLN A 75 4.46 -22.56 -8.91
C GLN A 75 5.37 -22.45 -7.69
N VAL A 76 5.24 -21.41 -6.90
CA VAL A 76 5.89 -21.26 -5.60
C VAL A 76 4.90 -21.73 -4.54
N PRO A 77 5.09 -22.93 -3.93
CA PRO A 77 4.18 -23.43 -2.92
C PRO A 77 4.35 -22.63 -1.63
N ILE A 78 3.26 -21.97 -1.20
CA ILE A 78 3.21 -21.22 0.05
C ILE A 78 1.81 -21.30 0.64
N SER A 79 1.70 -21.49 1.94
CA SER A 79 0.41 -21.49 2.63
C SER A 79 -0.14 -20.05 2.79
N LEU A 80 -1.46 -19.92 2.95
CA LEU A 80 -2.09 -18.62 3.21
C LEU A 80 -1.58 -18.04 4.55
N PHE A 81 -1.46 -18.87 5.56
CA PHE A 81 -0.96 -18.45 6.88
C PHE A 81 0.45 -17.88 6.79
N GLU A 82 1.34 -18.54 6.07
CA GLU A 82 2.71 -18.05 5.86
C GLU A 82 2.73 -16.74 5.07
N THR A 83 1.89 -16.62 4.05
CA THR A 83 1.77 -15.38 3.25
C THR A 83 1.25 -14.23 4.10
N ILE A 84 0.26 -14.48 4.96
CA ILE A 84 -0.25 -13.49 5.92
C ILE A 84 0.86 -13.05 6.88
N ARG A 85 1.61 -14.01 7.42
CA ARG A 85 2.72 -13.73 8.34
C ARG A 85 3.81 -12.88 7.68
N LEU A 86 4.23 -13.23 6.46
CA LEU A 86 5.19 -12.44 5.70
C LEU A 86 4.63 -11.09 5.28
N GLY A 87 3.33 -11.03 4.99
CA GLY A 87 2.63 -9.79 4.67
C GLY A 87 2.64 -8.80 5.84
N PHE A 88 2.29 -9.25 7.04
CA PHE A 88 2.34 -8.41 8.25
C PHE A 88 3.76 -7.96 8.58
N LEU A 89 4.75 -8.82 8.37
CA LEU A 89 6.15 -8.45 8.49
C LEU A 89 6.50 -7.33 7.52
N GLY A 90 6.05 -7.43 6.26
CA GLY A 90 6.21 -6.38 5.26
C GLY A 90 5.56 -5.06 5.70
N VAL A 91 4.35 -5.10 6.28
CA VAL A 91 3.66 -3.90 6.81
C VAL A 91 4.48 -3.26 7.94
N ALA A 92 5.00 -4.05 8.89
CA ALA A 92 5.84 -3.55 9.97
C ALA A 92 7.12 -2.87 9.43
N PHE A 93 7.79 -3.48 8.47
CA PHE A 93 8.99 -2.90 7.86
C PHE A 93 8.71 -1.68 6.99
N ASN A 94 7.55 -1.61 6.31
CA ASN A 94 7.16 -0.42 5.55
C ASN A 94 7.01 0.82 6.44
N THR A 95 6.66 0.63 7.71
CA THR A 95 6.48 1.74 8.66
C THR A 95 7.82 2.41 9.02
N VAL A 96 8.91 1.64 9.03
CA VAL A 96 10.25 2.13 9.46
C VAL A 96 11.22 2.31 8.29
N SER A 97 10.90 1.82 7.10
CA SER A 97 11.75 1.91 5.92
C SER A 97 11.47 3.16 5.09
N ALA A 98 12.46 3.61 4.33
CA ALA A 98 12.28 4.70 3.38
C ALA A 98 11.30 4.28 2.27
N GLY A 99 10.17 4.96 2.20
CA GLY A 99 9.08 4.68 1.25
C GLY A 99 8.31 3.40 1.57
N SER A 100 7.25 3.17 0.81
CA SER A 100 6.41 1.95 0.96
C SER A 100 7.02 0.69 0.33
N VAL A 101 8.30 0.72 -0.07
CA VAL A 101 8.96 -0.36 -0.83
C VAL A 101 9.78 -1.29 0.04
N GLY A 102 10.29 -0.78 1.19
CA GLY A 102 11.25 -1.54 2.01
C GLY A 102 10.66 -2.82 2.61
N GLY A 103 9.44 -2.78 3.08
CA GLY A 103 8.76 -3.97 3.62
C GLY A 103 8.46 -5.02 2.57
N ASP A 104 8.17 -4.60 1.33
CA ASP A 104 7.97 -5.54 0.24
C ASP A 104 9.28 -6.21 -0.20
N LEU A 105 10.36 -5.46 -0.22
CA LEU A 105 11.67 -6.05 -0.45
C LEU A 105 12.01 -7.06 0.66
N PHE A 106 11.70 -6.73 1.90
CA PHE A 106 11.95 -7.62 3.03
C PHE A 106 11.10 -8.90 2.95
N LYS A 107 9.79 -8.80 2.67
CA LYS A 107 8.94 -9.98 2.48
C LYS A 107 9.39 -10.84 1.29
N ALA A 108 9.85 -10.19 0.19
CA ALA A 108 10.40 -10.89 -0.97
C ALA A 108 11.65 -11.69 -0.62
N ILE A 109 12.60 -11.09 0.10
CA ILE A 109 13.84 -11.75 0.54
C ILE A 109 13.49 -12.92 1.49
N ALA A 110 12.60 -12.69 2.47
CA ALA A 110 12.19 -13.71 3.43
C ALA A 110 11.52 -14.91 2.75
N ALA A 111 10.63 -14.68 1.77
CA ALA A 111 10.01 -15.72 0.97
C ALA A 111 11.00 -16.41 0.02
N ALA A 112 11.91 -15.66 -0.62
CA ALA A 112 12.91 -16.20 -1.54
C ALA A 112 13.94 -17.11 -0.84
N ASN A 113 14.30 -16.79 0.41
CA ASN A 113 15.22 -17.62 1.19
C ASN A 113 14.62 -18.99 1.54
N ARG A 114 13.31 -19.13 1.56
CA ARG A 114 12.59 -20.41 1.76
C ARG A 114 12.36 -21.18 0.47
N SER A 115 12.42 -20.50 -0.67
CA SER A 115 12.18 -21.06 -2.00
C SER A 115 13.46 -21.02 -2.82
N LYS A 116 14.49 -21.78 -2.41
CA LYS A 116 15.87 -21.72 -2.93
C LYS A 116 15.93 -21.77 -4.46
N ASP A 117 15.08 -22.60 -5.09
CA ASP A 117 15.07 -22.82 -6.54
C ASP A 117 14.19 -21.83 -7.33
N ARG A 118 13.43 -20.97 -6.63
CA ARG A 118 12.43 -20.07 -7.22
C ARG A 118 12.56 -18.60 -6.74
N LYS A 119 13.78 -18.19 -6.40
CA LYS A 119 14.03 -16.83 -5.87
C LYS A 119 13.60 -15.73 -6.83
N THR A 120 13.85 -15.92 -8.11
CA THR A 120 13.51 -14.94 -9.16
C THR A 120 11.99 -14.78 -9.27
N GLU A 121 11.24 -15.88 -9.26
CA GLU A 121 9.78 -15.89 -9.33
C GLU A 121 9.18 -15.17 -8.11
N VAL A 122 9.71 -15.42 -6.92
CA VAL A 122 9.26 -14.75 -5.69
C VAL A 122 9.50 -13.24 -5.76
N ILE A 123 10.70 -12.80 -6.13
CA ILE A 123 11.01 -11.37 -6.23
C ILE A 123 10.14 -10.70 -7.29
N THR A 124 9.96 -11.37 -8.43
CA THR A 124 9.15 -10.84 -9.53
C THR A 124 7.67 -10.79 -9.14
N SER A 125 7.17 -11.76 -8.37
CA SER A 125 5.79 -11.74 -7.86
C SER A 125 5.47 -10.48 -7.07
N VAL A 126 6.40 -10.00 -6.27
CA VAL A 126 6.20 -8.76 -5.49
C VAL A 126 6.08 -7.54 -6.41
N LEU A 127 6.88 -7.48 -7.48
CA LEU A 127 6.79 -6.40 -8.47
C LEU A 127 5.46 -6.41 -9.21
N VAL A 128 4.99 -7.61 -9.63
CA VAL A 128 3.69 -7.77 -10.29
C VAL A 128 2.54 -7.42 -9.35
N ASP A 129 2.59 -7.92 -8.09
CA ASP A 129 1.58 -7.60 -7.08
C ASP A 129 1.48 -6.09 -6.82
N ARG A 130 2.61 -5.40 -6.78
CA ARG A 130 2.68 -3.94 -6.68
C ARG A 130 2.08 -3.24 -7.89
N ALA A 131 2.43 -3.68 -9.10
CA ALA A 131 1.91 -3.08 -10.33
C ALA A 131 0.37 -3.20 -10.41
N ILE A 132 -0.17 -4.37 -10.06
CA ILE A 132 -1.62 -4.60 -10.03
C ILE A 132 -2.27 -3.82 -8.87
N GLY A 133 -1.61 -3.75 -7.70
CA GLY A 133 -2.06 -2.92 -6.59
C GLY A 133 -2.20 -1.45 -6.97
N LEU A 134 -1.16 -0.91 -7.62
CA LEU A 134 -1.15 0.47 -8.09
C LEU A 134 -2.20 0.71 -9.18
N LEU A 135 -2.34 -0.22 -10.13
CA LEU A 135 -3.39 -0.14 -11.15
C LEU A 135 -4.78 -0.06 -10.51
N GLY A 136 -5.09 -0.92 -9.53
CA GLY A 136 -6.36 -0.87 -8.82
C GLY A 136 -6.58 0.44 -8.06
N LEU A 137 -5.53 1.00 -7.44
CA LEU A 137 -5.61 2.29 -6.75
C LEU A 137 -5.95 3.42 -7.73
N VAL A 138 -5.25 3.48 -8.86
CA VAL A 138 -5.50 4.47 -9.91
C VAL A 138 -6.90 4.32 -10.51
N MET A 139 -7.37 3.08 -10.72
CA MET A 139 -8.74 2.81 -11.17
C MET A 139 -9.79 3.28 -10.16
N VAL A 140 -9.60 3.03 -8.87
CA VAL A 140 -10.53 3.55 -7.83
C VAL A 140 -10.55 5.07 -7.86
N ALA A 141 -9.40 5.73 -7.96
CA ALA A 141 -9.33 7.19 -8.09
C ALA A 141 -10.04 7.70 -9.35
N ALA A 142 -9.87 7.04 -10.50
CA ALA A 142 -10.53 7.41 -11.74
C ALA A 142 -12.06 7.24 -11.66
N ILE A 143 -12.52 6.09 -11.18
CA ILE A 143 -13.95 5.79 -11.04
C ILE A 143 -14.61 6.75 -10.05
N SER A 144 -14.04 6.90 -8.86
CA SER A 144 -14.62 7.72 -7.80
C SER A 144 -14.73 9.19 -8.21
N THR A 145 -13.69 9.75 -8.82
CA THR A 145 -13.72 11.15 -9.30
C THR A 145 -14.68 11.36 -10.48
N SER A 146 -15.05 10.30 -11.19
CA SER A 146 -16.05 10.37 -12.27
C SER A 146 -17.51 10.35 -11.75
N LEU A 147 -17.72 9.96 -10.51
CA LEU A 147 -19.05 9.94 -9.89
C LEU A 147 -19.48 11.33 -9.33
N ALA A 148 -18.54 12.26 -9.21
CA ALA A 148 -18.85 13.61 -8.75
C ALA A 148 -19.31 14.49 -9.93
N LEU A 149 -20.37 15.25 -9.68
CA LEU A 149 -20.96 16.17 -10.69
C LEU A 149 -20.13 17.46 -10.80
N ASP A 150 -19.72 18.00 -9.64
CA ASP A 150 -18.96 19.27 -9.57
C ASP A 150 -17.57 19.00 -8.98
N LEU A 151 -16.56 19.10 -9.84
CA LEU A 151 -15.17 18.93 -9.47
C LEU A 151 -14.42 20.26 -9.59
N SER A 152 -13.54 20.53 -8.63
CA SER A 152 -12.55 21.58 -8.77
C SER A 152 -11.61 21.30 -9.98
N PRO A 153 -10.98 22.32 -10.58
CA PRO A 153 -10.02 22.13 -11.67
C PRO A 153 -8.91 21.13 -11.32
N GLN A 154 -8.48 21.12 -10.06
CA GLN A 154 -7.44 20.22 -9.54
C GLN A 154 -7.93 18.76 -9.55
N LEU A 155 -9.13 18.49 -9.03
CA LEU A 155 -9.73 17.16 -9.04
C LEU A 155 -10.04 16.68 -10.46
N THR A 156 -10.41 17.58 -11.36
CA THR A 156 -10.60 17.27 -12.79
C THR A 156 -9.28 16.82 -13.43
N THR A 157 -8.17 17.51 -13.13
CA THR A 157 -6.85 17.10 -13.60
C THR A 157 -6.44 15.73 -13.06
N ILE A 158 -6.67 15.47 -11.77
CA ILE A 158 -6.41 14.16 -11.13
C ILE A 158 -7.25 13.07 -11.81
N ARG A 159 -8.54 13.31 -12.07
CA ARG A 159 -9.43 12.37 -12.77
C ARG A 159 -8.88 12.00 -14.13
N ASN A 160 -8.53 13.00 -14.93
CA ASN A 160 -8.03 12.78 -16.29
C ASN A 160 -6.71 12.00 -16.29
N ALA A 161 -5.78 12.36 -15.41
CA ALA A 161 -4.52 11.62 -15.21
C ALA A 161 -4.78 10.18 -14.74
N ALA A 162 -5.70 9.97 -13.81
CA ALA A 162 -6.06 8.64 -13.31
C ALA A 162 -6.67 7.76 -14.42
N TRP A 163 -7.54 8.31 -15.28
CA TRP A 163 -8.07 7.57 -16.43
C TRP A 163 -6.99 7.20 -17.44
N ILE A 164 -6.10 8.14 -17.79
CA ILE A 164 -4.98 7.87 -18.71
C ILE A 164 -4.10 6.75 -18.15
N LEU A 165 -3.70 6.82 -16.89
CA LEU A 165 -2.88 5.81 -16.24
C LEU A 165 -3.60 4.46 -16.13
N SER A 166 -4.91 4.47 -15.82
CA SER A 166 -5.73 3.25 -15.79
C SER A 166 -5.79 2.57 -17.15
N LEU A 167 -6.04 3.34 -18.21
CA LEU A 167 -6.09 2.82 -19.58
C LEU A 167 -4.73 2.27 -20.02
N ILE A 168 -3.64 2.99 -19.75
CA ILE A 168 -2.28 2.49 -20.05
C ILE A 168 -2.01 1.18 -19.32
N GLY A 169 -2.36 1.10 -18.02
CA GLY A 169 -2.16 -0.11 -17.23
C GLY A 169 -3.02 -1.29 -17.69
N LEU A 170 -4.28 -1.05 -18.01
CA LEU A 170 -5.20 -2.07 -18.53
C LEU A 170 -4.80 -2.54 -19.93
N VAL A 171 -4.51 -1.61 -20.84
CA VAL A 171 -4.03 -1.95 -22.18
C VAL A 171 -2.72 -2.73 -22.11
N GLY A 172 -1.79 -2.33 -21.23
CA GLY A 172 -0.55 -3.06 -20.99
C GLY A 172 -0.81 -4.49 -20.48
N LEU A 173 -1.66 -4.64 -19.46
CA LEU A 173 -1.96 -5.93 -18.86
C LEU A 173 -2.71 -6.84 -19.85
N PHE A 174 -3.80 -6.36 -20.46
CA PHE A 174 -4.58 -7.15 -21.41
C PHE A 174 -3.86 -7.38 -22.73
N GLY A 175 -3.00 -6.44 -23.17
CA GLY A 175 -2.10 -6.63 -24.29
C GLY A 175 -1.13 -7.79 -24.05
N ILE A 176 -0.56 -7.88 -22.83
CA ILE A 176 0.28 -9.02 -22.45
C ILE A 176 -0.54 -10.32 -22.39
N VAL A 177 -1.75 -10.28 -21.82
CA VAL A 177 -2.65 -11.43 -21.75
C VAL A 177 -3.04 -11.94 -23.13
N GLY A 178 -3.35 -11.05 -24.09
CA GLY A 178 -3.76 -11.42 -25.45
C GLY A 178 -2.61 -11.78 -26.39
N PHE A 179 -1.56 -10.99 -26.38
CA PHE A 179 -0.52 -11.02 -27.41
C PHE A 179 0.90 -11.26 -26.86
N GLY A 180 1.08 -11.47 -25.56
CA GLY A 180 2.38 -11.42 -24.91
C GLY A 180 3.42 -12.39 -25.48
N LYS A 181 3.01 -13.58 -25.96
CA LYS A 181 3.94 -14.54 -26.61
C LYS A 181 4.46 -14.04 -27.96
N SER A 182 3.67 -13.23 -28.65
CA SER A 182 4.02 -12.63 -29.94
C SER A 182 4.63 -11.25 -29.80
N MET A 183 4.62 -10.68 -28.60
CA MET A 183 5.08 -9.33 -28.34
C MET A 183 6.60 -9.28 -28.20
N PRO A 184 7.31 -8.40 -28.93
CA PRO A 184 8.75 -8.26 -28.77
C PRO A 184 9.07 -7.52 -27.45
N LEU A 185 8.92 -8.20 -26.31
CA LEU A 185 9.17 -7.64 -24.97
C LEU A 185 10.59 -7.08 -24.82
N VAL A 186 11.52 -7.48 -25.67
CA VAL A 186 12.89 -6.92 -25.74
C VAL A 186 12.87 -5.43 -26.08
N LEU A 187 11.85 -4.94 -26.82
CA LEU A 187 11.72 -3.50 -27.11
C LEU A 187 11.44 -2.67 -25.86
N VAL A 188 10.76 -3.26 -24.86
CA VAL A 188 10.49 -2.62 -23.58
C VAL A 188 11.79 -2.35 -22.82
N GLN A 189 12.82 -3.19 -22.98
CA GLN A 189 14.13 -3.00 -22.33
C GLN A 189 14.87 -1.75 -22.83
N ARG A 190 14.54 -1.26 -24.04
CA ARG A 190 15.17 -0.07 -24.63
C ARG A 190 14.71 1.24 -23.99
N ILE A 191 13.70 1.20 -23.11
CA ILE A 191 13.22 2.40 -22.39
C ILE A 191 14.26 2.78 -21.32
N PRO A 192 14.89 3.96 -21.40
CA PRO A 192 15.89 4.40 -20.43
C PRO A 192 15.33 4.36 -19.00
N TRP A 193 16.17 3.96 -18.03
CA TRP A 193 15.92 3.99 -16.58
C TRP A 193 14.89 2.97 -16.03
N VAL A 194 13.89 2.57 -16.81
CA VAL A 194 12.80 1.70 -16.33
C VAL A 194 12.62 0.41 -17.15
N GLY A 195 13.25 0.30 -18.32
CA GLY A 195 13.01 -0.77 -19.30
C GLY A 195 13.22 -2.17 -18.71
N ASP A 196 14.30 -2.42 -17.99
CA ASP A 196 14.56 -3.72 -17.36
C ASP A 196 13.52 -4.11 -16.31
N LYS A 197 13.03 -3.14 -15.54
CA LYS A 197 11.99 -3.38 -14.54
C LYS A 197 10.66 -3.71 -15.22
N LEU A 198 10.30 -2.94 -16.24
CA LEU A 198 9.09 -3.15 -17.04
C LEU A 198 9.14 -4.48 -17.79
N HIS A 199 10.28 -4.85 -18.35
CA HIS A 199 10.46 -6.14 -19.05
C HIS A 199 10.25 -7.32 -18.07
N ARG A 200 10.82 -7.26 -16.86
CA ARG A 200 10.62 -8.31 -15.84
C ARG A 200 9.16 -8.43 -15.43
N ILE A 201 8.48 -7.31 -15.19
CA ILE A 201 7.04 -7.28 -14.87
C ILE A 201 6.24 -7.87 -16.04
N ALA A 202 6.48 -7.41 -17.27
CA ALA A 202 5.79 -7.91 -18.46
C ALA A 202 5.98 -9.41 -18.65
N LYS A 203 7.23 -9.90 -18.53
CA LYS A 203 7.55 -11.34 -18.61
C LYS A 203 6.82 -12.15 -17.54
N ALA A 204 6.72 -11.66 -16.31
CA ALA A 204 5.98 -12.35 -15.26
C ALA A 204 4.47 -12.31 -15.49
N CYS A 205 3.96 -11.24 -16.09
CA CYS A 205 2.54 -11.14 -16.47
C CYS A 205 2.13 -12.13 -17.57
N LEU A 206 3.08 -12.76 -18.31
CA LEU A 206 2.77 -13.81 -19.29
C LEU A 206 2.02 -15.00 -18.67
N ILE A 207 2.13 -15.20 -17.35
CA ILE A 207 1.35 -16.23 -16.66
C ILE A 207 -0.15 -16.03 -16.81
N PHE A 208 -0.59 -14.77 -16.98
CA PHE A 208 -2.00 -14.43 -17.14
C PHE A 208 -2.57 -14.84 -18.50
N GLN A 209 -1.73 -15.08 -19.52
CA GLN A 209 -2.20 -15.59 -20.80
C GLN A 209 -2.93 -16.92 -20.69
N ASN A 210 -2.41 -17.80 -19.84
CA ASN A 210 -3.02 -19.10 -19.61
C ASN A 210 -4.06 -19.06 -18.47
N ARG A 211 -4.18 -17.93 -17.75
CA ARG A 211 -5.06 -17.74 -16.57
C ARG A 211 -5.67 -16.35 -16.55
N PRO A 212 -6.45 -15.93 -17.57
CA PRO A 212 -7.01 -14.56 -17.62
C PRO A 212 -7.94 -14.26 -16.43
N GLN A 213 -8.64 -15.27 -15.93
CA GLN A 213 -9.47 -15.15 -14.72
C GLN A 213 -8.67 -14.74 -13.47
N LEU A 214 -7.39 -15.13 -13.38
CA LEU A 214 -6.52 -14.71 -12.29
C LEU A 214 -6.24 -13.20 -12.38
N ALA A 215 -5.96 -12.66 -13.58
CA ALA A 215 -5.74 -11.23 -13.76
C ALA A 215 -6.97 -10.42 -13.35
N LEU A 216 -8.16 -10.83 -13.80
CA LEU A 216 -9.43 -10.17 -13.41
C LEU A 216 -9.67 -10.24 -11.91
N ALA A 217 -9.45 -11.41 -11.30
CA ALA A 217 -9.61 -11.57 -9.85
C ALA A 217 -8.62 -10.73 -9.05
N MET A 218 -7.37 -10.57 -9.51
CA MET A 218 -6.38 -9.73 -8.85
C MET A 218 -6.72 -8.24 -8.98
N ILE A 219 -7.29 -7.79 -10.11
CA ILE A 219 -7.82 -6.43 -10.25
C ILE A 219 -8.99 -6.23 -9.29
N ALA A 220 -9.96 -7.14 -9.26
CA ALA A 220 -11.11 -7.04 -8.36
C ALA A 220 -10.68 -7.00 -6.89
N GLN A 221 -9.72 -7.83 -6.48
CA GLN A 221 -9.13 -7.79 -5.14
C GLN A 221 -8.44 -6.46 -4.85
N SER A 222 -7.77 -5.88 -5.85
CA SER A 222 -7.11 -4.57 -5.71
C SER A 222 -8.12 -3.44 -5.51
N LEU A 223 -9.22 -3.45 -6.28
CA LEU A 223 -10.32 -2.51 -6.10
C LEU A 223 -10.93 -2.64 -4.70
N ALA A 224 -11.17 -3.88 -4.24
CA ALA A 224 -11.71 -4.15 -2.90
C ALA A 224 -10.77 -3.66 -1.79
N VAL A 225 -9.44 -3.84 -1.93
CA VAL A 225 -8.44 -3.32 -1.00
C VAL A 225 -8.58 -1.81 -0.85
N HIS A 226 -8.57 -1.07 -1.96
CA HIS A 226 -8.60 0.40 -1.91
C HIS A 226 -9.98 0.94 -1.50
N ALA A 227 -11.06 0.25 -1.86
CA ALA A 227 -12.40 0.56 -1.36
C ALA A 227 -12.48 0.38 0.17
N SER A 228 -11.93 -0.70 0.71
CA SER A 228 -11.89 -0.95 2.16
C SER A 228 -11.05 0.10 2.90
N LEU A 229 -9.90 0.51 2.35
CA LEU A 229 -9.07 1.57 2.94
C LEU A 229 -9.80 2.93 2.93
N THR A 230 -10.50 3.25 1.85
CA THR A 230 -11.31 4.48 1.76
C THR A 230 -12.49 4.44 2.74
N ALA A 231 -13.20 3.31 2.82
CA ALA A 231 -14.28 3.11 3.78
C ALA A 231 -13.79 3.23 5.23
N SER A 232 -12.57 2.76 5.54
CA SER A 232 -11.99 2.94 6.88
C SER A 232 -11.80 4.41 7.24
N CYS A 233 -11.34 5.26 6.30
CA CYS A 233 -11.23 6.70 6.53
C CYS A 233 -12.60 7.37 6.73
N TRP A 234 -13.63 6.94 6.00
CA TRP A 234 -15.00 7.39 6.22
C TRP A 234 -15.53 7.00 7.61
N LEU A 235 -15.24 5.78 8.07
CA LEU A 235 -15.62 5.34 9.42
C LEU A 235 -14.87 6.14 10.50
N ILE A 236 -13.59 6.46 10.30
CA ILE A 236 -12.82 7.33 11.18
C ILE A 236 -13.46 8.72 11.24
N SER A 237 -13.75 9.33 10.10
CA SER A 237 -14.43 10.62 10.02
C SER A 237 -15.79 10.57 10.74
N SER A 238 -16.55 9.49 10.55
CA SER A 238 -17.83 9.26 11.20
C SER A 238 -17.73 9.06 12.72
N ALA A 239 -16.59 8.56 13.20
CA ALA A 239 -16.32 8.39 14.62
C ALA A 239 -15.92 9.69 15.33
N LEU A 240 -15.31 10.62 14.58
CA LEU A 240 -14.79 11.88 15.10
C LEU A 240 -15.79 13.03 14.98
N TYR A 241 -16.57 13.06 13.91
CA TYR A 241 -17.53 14.13 13.63
C TYR A 241 -18.95 13.62 13.87
N SER A 242 -19.53 13.94 15.03
CA SER A 242 -20.85 13.45 15.45
C SER A 242 -22.01 14.13 14.71
N SER A 243 -21.82 15.34 14.20
CA SER A 243 -22.86 16.05 13.42
C SER A 243 -22.89 15.53 11.98
N SER A 244 -24.06 15.06 11.54
CA SER A 244 -24.26 14.60 10.16
C SER A 244 -24.18 15.73 9.13
N SER A 245 -24.44 16.99 9.54
CA SER A 245 -24.38 18.16 8.65
C SER A 245 -22.97 18.61 8.30
N THR A 246 -21.98 18.26 9.12
CA THR A 246 -20.56 18.60 8.88
C THR A 246 -19.74 17.42 8.41
N ARG A 247 -20.25 16.19 8.56
CA ARG A 247 -19.51 14.97 8.25
C ARG A 247 -19.43 14.72 6.74
N PRO A 248 -18.22 14.55 6.18
CA PRO A 248 -18.08 14.18 4.78
C PRO A 248 -18.74 12.83 4.46
N THR A 249 -19.41 12.77 3.33
CA THR A 249 -20.06 11.56 2.82
C THR A 249 -19.03 10.51 2.40
N LEU A 250 -19.48 9.27 2.22
CA LEU A 250 -18.62 8.21 1.69
C LEU A 250 -18.05 8.57 0.31
N LEU A 251 -18.86 9.19 -0.56
CA LEU A 251 -18.41 9.63 -1.90
C LEU A 251 -17.28 10.65 -1.79
N GLU A 252 -17.38 11.64 -0.91
CA GLU A 252 -16.35 12.66 -0.70
C GLU A 252 -15.02 12.03 -0.21
N HIS A 253 -15.11 10.97 0.61
CA HIS A 253 -13.91 10.20 0.95
C HIS A 253 -13.33 9.48 -0.27
N PHE A 254 -14.16 8.94 -1.16
CA PHE A 254 -13.67 8.34 -2.40
C PHE A 254 -13.05 9.37 -3.37
N LEU A 255 -13.44 10.65 -3.28
CA LEU A 255 -12.80 11.73 -4.06
C LEU A 255 -11.42 12.10 -3.52
N ALA A 256 -11.22 12.06 -2.20
CA ALA A 256 -9.99 12.53 -1.56
C ALA A 256 -8.99 11.40 -1.28
N ILE A 257 -9.44 10.26 -0.73
CA ILE A 257 -8.55 9.24 -0.17
C ILE A 257 -7.75 8.49 -1.24
N PRO A 258 -8.33 7.93 -2.33
CA PRO A 258 -7.54 7.19 -3.30
C PRO A 258 -6.44 8.03 -3.99
N PRO A 259 -6.68 9.29 -4.41
CA PRO A 259 -5.61 10.14 -4.91
C PRO A 259 -4.54 10.45 -3.86
N ALA A 260 -4.91 10.65 -2.60
CA ALA A 260 -3.96 10.88 -1.52
C ALA A 260 -3.11 9.63 -1.21
N LEU A 261 -3.73 8.43 -1.22
CA LEU A 261 -3.00 7.18 -1.09
C LEU A 261 -1.98 7.00 -2.22
N LEU A 262 -2.33 7.41 -3.44
CA LEU A 262 -1.42 7.37 -4.58
C LEU A 262 -0.19 8.24 -4.34
N ALA A 263 -0.36 9.46 -3.83
CA ALA A 263 0.74 10.33 -3.43
C ALA A 263 1.62 9.67 -2.34
N GLY A 264 1.00 8.99 -1.38
CA GLY A 264 1.69 8.25 -0.32
C GLY A 264 2.51 7.04 -0.80
N THR A 265 2.29 6.54 -2.03
CA THR A 265 3.11 5.47 -2.62
C THR A 265 4.48 5.95 -3.09
N LEU A 266 4.65 7.25 -3.27
CA LEU A 266 5.93 7.82 -3.70
C LEU A 266 7.00 7.62 -2.62
N PRO A 267 8.21 7.15 -2.98
CA PRO A 267 9.26 6.85 -2.01
C PRO A 267 10.02 8.12 -1.56
N ILE A 268 9.28 9.16 -1.15
CA ILE A 268 9.83 10.46 -0.74
C ILE A 268 10.05 10.47 0.78
N THR A 269 9.10 9.93 1.55
CA THR A 269 9.16 9.92 3.01
C THR A 269 9.03 8.49 3.56
N PRO A 270 9.61 8.19 4.73
CA PRO A 270 9.45 6.88 5.38
C PRO A 270 7.96 6.53 5.56
N GLY A 271 7.53 5.38 5.04
CA GLY A 271 6.14 4.93 5.13
C GLY A 271 5.10 5.91 4.57
N GLY A 272 5.49 6.90 3.74
CA GLY A 272 4.58 7.96 3.25
C GLY A 272 4.19 8.98 4.31
N LEU A 273 4.90 9.01 5.47
CA LEU A 273 4.63 9.94 6.59
C LEU A 273 4.71 11.39 6.15
N GLY A 274 3.73 12.17 6.57
CA GLY A 274 3.59 13.59 6.27
C GLY A 274 2.99 13.85 4.88
N LEU A 275 3.45 13.12 3.86
CA LEU A 275 2.98 13.33 2.49
C LEU A 275 1.51 12.91 2.33
N GLN A 276 1.16 11.72 2.78
CA GLN A 276 -0.21 11.21 2.70
C GLN A 276 -1.18 12.06 3.52
N GLU A 277 -0.80 12.47 4.73
CA GLU A 277 -1.60 13.30 5.63
C GLU A 277 -1.89 14.67 5.02
N VAL A 278 -0.87 15.30 4.46
CA VAL A 278 -1.01 16.60 3.78
C VAL A 278 -1.91 16.50 2.56
N TRP A 279 -1.76 15.43 1.75
CA TRP A 279 -2.60 15.25 0.56
C TRP A 279 -4.07 14.97 0.92
N ILE A 280 -4.35 14.21 1.97
CA ILE A 280 -5.73 14.00 2.45
C ILE A 280 -6.35 15.34 2.84
N ASP A 281 -5.64 16.16 3.61
CA ASP A 281 -6.12 17.47 4.06
C ASP A 281 -6.34 18.44 2.90
N LEU A 282 -5.39 18.50 1.97
CA LEU A 282 -5.50 19.33 0.78
C LEU A 282 -6.68 18.95 -0.09
N LEU A 283 -6.90 17.63 -0.31
CA LEU A 283 -7.97 17.17 -1.18
C LEU A 283 -9.34 17.34 -0.54
N PHE A 284 -9.49 17.16 0.77
CA PHE A 284 -10.74 17.52 1.44
C PHE A 284 -11.11 18.99 1.27
N LYS A 285 -10.14 19.89 1.34
CA LYS A 285 -10.35 21.33 1.09
C LYS A 285 -10.72 21.68 -0.36
N GLN A 286 -10.46 20.76 -1.32
CA GLN A 286 -10.84 20.93 -2.73
C GLN A 286 -12.28 20.46 -3.04
N ILE A 287 -12.96 19.83 -2.10
CA ILE A 287 -14.32 19.33 -2.26
C ILE A 287 -15.28 20.39 -1.71
N PRO A 288 -16.08 21.07 -2.55
CA PRO A 288 -16.88 22.22 -2.12
C PRO A 288 -17.94 21.87 -1.05
N SER A 289 -18.44 20.64 -1.06
CA SER A 289 -19.46 20.16 -0.11
C SER A 289 -18.88 19.81 1.27
N VAL A 290 -17.56 19.67 1.41
CA VAL A 290 -16.93 19.38 2.70
C VAL A 290 -16.83 20.65 3.53
N SER A 291 -17.41 20.63 4.73
CA SER A 291 -17.34 21.74 5.66
C SER A 291 -15.90 22.08 6.03
N SER A 292 -15.59 23.37 6.13
CA SER A 292 -14.29 23.88 6.61
C SER A 292 -13.99 23.49 8.07
N GLU A 293 -14.96 22.95 8.77
CA GLU A 293 -14.79 22.42 10.14
C GLU A 293 -14.16 21.03 10.15
N VAL A 294 -14.18 20.31 9.04
CA VAL A 294 -13.59 18.99 8.91
C VAL A 294 -12.10 19.11 8.57
N SER A 295 -11.26 18.59 9.44
CA SER A 295 -9.83 18.50 9.21
C SER A 295 -9.47 17.14 8.59
N GLY A 296 -9.05 17.15 7.34
CA GLY A 296 -8.50 15.95 6.68
C GLY A 296 -7.25 15.44 7.37
N LEU A 297 -6.48 16.34 8.00
CA LEU A 297 -5.28 16.00 8.76
C LEU A 297 -5.59 15.11 9.97
N ILE A 298 -6.69 15.38 10.69
CA ILE A 298 -7.11 14.53 11.82
C ILE A 298 -7.53 13.13 11.34
N VAL A 299 -8.34 13.05 10.29
CA VAL A 299 -8.74 11.76 9.71
C VAL A 299 -7.51 10.95 9.28
N ALA A 300 -6.55 11.60 8.61
CA ALA A 300 -5.32 10.99 8.18
C ALA A 300 -4.43 10.51 9.35
N THR A 301 -4.38 11.29 10.42
CA THR A 301 -3.60 10.94 11.62
C THR A 301 -4.20 9.74 12.36
N MET A 302 -5.53 9.69 12.49
CA MET A 302 -6.20 8.52 13.08
C MET A 302 -6.03 7.28 12.18
N TYR A 303 -6.12 7.44 10.88
CA TYR A 303 -5.81 6.36 9.93
C TYR A 303 -4.36 5.88 10.10
N ARG A 304 -3.40 6.79 10.24
CA ARG A 304 -1.99 6.45 10.53
C ARG A 304 -1.84 5.69 11.85
N ALA A 305 -2.55 6.10 12.90
CA ALA A 305 -2.53 5.39 14.18
C ALA A 305 -3.02 3.93 14.03
N ILE A 306 -4.06 3.69 13.23
CA ILE A 306 -4.52 2.34 12.89
C ILE A 306 -3.44 1.55 12.13
N LEU A 307 -2.77 2.16 11.15
CA LEU A 307 -1.68 1.50 10.42
C LEU A 307 -0.50 1.13 11.33
N LEU A 308 -0.16 2.00 12.27
CA LEU A 308 0.89 1.74 13.28
C LEU A 308 0.50 0.59 14.21
N LEU A 309 -0.75 0.55 14.65
CA LEU A 309 -1.28 -0.55 15.47
C LEU A 309 -1.20 -1.89 14.72
N ILE A 310 -1.56 -1.90 13.44
CA ILE A 310 -1.46 -3.10 12.58
C ILE A 310 0.01 -3.51 12.40
N ALA A 311 0.90 -2.55 12.20
CA ALA A 311 2.34 -2.82 12.09
C ALA A 311 2.90 -3.43 13.39
N LEU A 312 2.45 -2.93 14.56
CA LEU A 312 2.82 -3.48 15.85
C LEU A 312 2.33 -4.93 16.02
N ILE A 313 1.05 -5.19 15.72
CA ILE A 313 0.48 -6.54 15.74
C ILE A 313 1.27 -7.46 14.80
N GLY A 314 1.58 -6.99 13.59
CA GLY A 314 2.40 -7.73 12.62
C GLY A 314 3.79 -8.06 13.12
N GLY A 315 4.45 -7.12 13.80
CA GLY A 315 5.74 -7.33 14.46
C GLY A 315 5.68 -8.39 15.57
N LEU A 316 4.64 -8.34 16.41
CA LEU A 316 4.41 -9.32 17.48
C LEU A 316 4.14 -10.73 16.92
N VAL A 317 3.30 -10.85 15.89
CA VAL A 317 3.03 -12.13 15.20
C VAL A 317 4.32 -12.71 14.62
N TYR A 318 5.19 -11.89 14.06
CA TYR A 318 6.48 -12.36 13.57
C TYR A 318 7.40 -12.84 14.67
N LEU A 319 7.50 -12.12 15.77
CA LEU A 319 8.36 -12.48 16.90
C LEU A 319 7.91 -13.76 17.59
N SER A 320 6.60 -13.94 17.78
CA SER A 320 6.03 -15.16 18.41
C SER A 320 6.26 -16.42 17.58
N SER A 321 6.40 -16.28 16.25
CA SER A 321 6.57 -17.42 15.33
C SER A 321 8.04 -17.76 15.04
N ARG A 322 8.99 -17.09 15.67
CA ARG A 322 10.44 -17.36 15.47
C ARG A 322 10.88 -18.70 16.05
N THR A 323 10.13 -19.26 16.98
CA THR A 323 10.42 -20.51 17.67
C THR A 323 10.21 -21.76 16.81
N ASP A 324 9.49 -21.67 15.68
CA ASP A 324 9.17 -22.83 14.84
C ASP A 324 10.09 -22.99 13.61
N VAL A 325 11.19 -22.29 13.53
CA VAL A 325 12.19 -22.50 12.47
C VAL A 325 13.09 -23.66 12.89
N GLN A 326 12.60 -24.90 12.76
CA GLN A 326 13.48 -26.06 12.72
C GLN A 326 14.37 -25.94 11.47
N PRO A 327 15.69 -26.18 11.59
CA PRO A 327 16.54 -26.37 10.42
C PRO A 327 15.98 -27.56 9.64
N VAL A 328 15.79 -27.40 8.35
CA VAL A 328 15.54 -28.55 7.47
C VAL A 328 16.74 -29.47 7.63
N ASP A 329 16.51 -30.65 8.21
CA ASP A 329 17.54 -31.68 8.37
C ASP A 329 18.27 -31.87 7.04
N GLU A 330 19.58 -31.71 7.06
CA GLU A 330 20.44 -32.12 5.94
C GLU A 330 20.17 -33.62 5.71
N PRO A 331 19.96 -34.06 4.45
CA PRO A 331 19.87 -35.48 4.17
C PRO A 331 21.15 -36.18 4.64
N PRO A 332 21.06 -37.38 5.20
CA PRO A 332 22.23 -38.09 5.72
C PRO A 332 23.26 -38.19 4.60
N ARG A 333 24.47 -37.70 4.86
CA ARG A 333 25.63 -37.90 3.98
C ARG A 333 25.86 -39.39 3.89
N GLY A 334 25.55 -39.95 2.72
CA GLY A 334 25.77 -41.34 2.44
C GLY A 334 27.21 -41.72 2.71
N SER A 335 27.38 -42.76 3.50
CA SER A 335 28.62 -43.54 3.70
C SER A 335 29.00 -44.31 2.45
#